data_4cf390289977c3d1ea620614de0ba29b
#
_entry.id   4cf390289977c3d1ea620614de0ba29b
#
_cell.length_a   1.000
_cell.length_b   1.000
_cell.length_c   1.000
_cell.angle_alpha   90.00
_cell.angle_beta   90.00
_cell.angle_gamma   90.00
#
_symmetry.space_group_name_H-M   'P 1'
#
loop_
_entity.id
_entity.type
_entity.pdbx_description
1 polymer ?
#
loop_
_entity_poly.entity_id
_entity_poly.type
_entity_poly.pdbx_seq_one_letter_code
_entity_poly.pdbx_strand_id
1 'polypeptide(L)'
;MDRRKSLKIIGGSVAGIAGLVFADWKWQIVDRLTHAGFFSFEEEQLISAIAETFIPDGLPPILPSADAKPIGALSTGTDQFLIKLFEKCYEKEDQDLIKAQLKVLGKAGFMDLSQGDKEKTLLALKDSEVEEEKKFYQLMRSNTVMGFTTVKEVMVDYRKYQVAPGYYKGCVDVPVS
;
A
#
# COMPACT_ATOMS: atom_id res chain seq x y z
N MET A 1 -47.34 3.33 23.79
CA MET A 1 -46.27 3.94 22.91
C MET A 1 -46.96 4.61 21.73
N ASP A 2 -46.81 5.91 21.62
CA ASP A 2 -47.48 6.71 20.56
C ASP A 2 -46.89 6.44 19.17
N ARG A 3 -47.70 5.92 18.27
CA ARG A 3 -47.31 5.64 16.87
C ARG A 3 -46.65 6.85 16.18
N ARG A 4 -47.03 8.05 16.58
CA ARG A 4 -46.44 9.31 16.04
C ARG A 4 -44.99 9.55 16.54
N LYS A 5 -44.61 9.08 17.72
CA LYS A 5 -43.24 9.17 18.26
C LYS A 5 -42.31 8.18 17.55
N SER A 6 -42.78 6.96 17.28
CA SER A 6 -42.01 5.94 16.57
C SER A 6 -41.70 6.36 15.11
N LEU A 7 -42.64 6.97 14.40
CA LEU A 7 -42.44 7.50 13.05
C LEU A 7 -41.41 8.64 13.01
N LYS A 8 -41.37 9.51 14.00
CA LYS A 8 -40.37 10.58 14.09
C LYS A 8 -38.95 10.05 14.34
N ILE A 9 -38.82 8.99 15.13
CA ILE A 9 -37.53 8.35 15.42
C ILE A 9 -37.02 7.61 14.19
N ILE A 10 -37.87 6.88 13.48
CA ILE A 10 -37.51 6.19 12.22
C ILE A 10 -37.15 7.20 11.12
N GLY A 11 -37.90 8.27 10.96
CA GLY A 11 -37.60 9.32 9.98
C GLY A 11 -36.29 10.06 10.27
N GLY A 12 -35.99 10.31 11.55
CA GLY A 12 -34.73 10.95 11.97
C GLY A 12 -33.50 10.06 11.76
N SER A 13 -33.63 8.75 11.98
CA SER A 13 -32.50 7.81 11.78
C SER A 13 -32.19 7.59 10.30
N VAL A 14 -33.19 7.50 9.43
CA VAL A 14 -32.99 7.37 7.99
C VAL A 14 -32.36 8.63 7.38
N ALA A 15 -32.81 9.81 7.80
CA ALA A 15 -32.21 11.08 7.38
C ALA A 15 -30.75 11.24 7.86
N GLY A 16 -30.45 10.76 9.06
CA GLY A 16 -29.09 10.76 9.61
C GLY A 16 -28.14 9.86 8.84
N ILE A 17 -28.54 8.64 8.53
CA ILE A 17 -27.73 7.70 7.75
C ILE A 17 -27.53 8.18 6.31
N ALA A 18 -28.61 8.65 5.67
CA ALA A 18 -28.51 9.24 4.32
C ALA A 18 -27.58 10.47 4.28
N GLY A 19 -27.61 11.31 5.32
CA GLY A 19 -26.73 12.48 5.45
C GLY A 19 -25.25 12.09 5.59
N LEU A 20 -24.94 11.04 6.33
CA LEU A 20 -23.56 10.56 6.51
C LEU A 20 -23.01 9.95 5.20
N VAL A 21 -23.81 9.14 4.51
CA VAL A 21 -23.43 8.56 3.21
C VAL A 21 -23.22 9.66 2.15
N PHE A 22 -24.09 10.69 2.15
CA PHE A 22 -23.95 11.83 1.24
C PHE A 22 -22.74 12.70 1.56
N ALA A 23 -22.39 12.86 2.83
CA ALA A 23 -21.21 13.59 3.25
C ALA A 23 -19.93 12.86 2.82
N ASP A 24 -19.86 11.56 3.05
CA ASP A 24 -18.70 10.74 2.68
C ASP A 24 -18.49 10.73 1.16
N TRP A 25 -19.55 10.53 0.38
CA TRP A 25 -19.50 10.61 -1.08
C TRP A 25 -19.06 12.00 -1.58
N LYS A 26 -19.53 13.09 -0.95
CA LYS A 26 -19.13 14.45 -1.30
C LYS A 26 -17.65 14.71 -1.01
N TRP A 27 -17.14 14.20 0.12
CA TRP A 27 -15.72 14.33 0.47
C TRP A 27 -14.83 13.56 -0.50
N GLN A 28 -15.19 12.36 -0.89
CA GLN A 28 -14.46 11.59 -1.89
C GLN A 28 -14.40 12.28 -3.26
N ILE A 29 -15.48 12.94 -3.69
CA ILE A 29 -15.48 13.72 -4.93
C ILE A 29 -14.60 14.97 -4.79
N VAL A 30 -14.68 15.67 -3.65
CA VAL A 30 -13.86 16.86 -3.41
C VAL A 30 -12.38 16.49 -3.38
N ASP A 31 -12.01 15.40 -2.70
CA ASP A 31 -10.63 14.90 -2.69
C ASP A 31 -10.12 14.55 -4.09
N ARG A 32 -10.92 13.87 -4.92
CA ARG A 32 -10.57 13.61 -6.32
C ARG A 32 -10.35 14.88 -7.15
N LEU A 33 -11.19 15.90 -6.93
CA LEU A 33 -11.13 17.13 -7.70
C LEU A 33 -10.06 18.11 -7.21
N THR A 34 -9.66 18.02 -5.95
CA THR A 34 -8.66 18.90 -5.33
C THR A 34 -7.27 18.26 -5.23
N HIS A 35 -7.14 16.97 -5.61
CA HIS A 35 -5.88 16.26 -5.57
C HIS A 35 -4.87 16.90 -6.53
N ALA A 36 -3.87 17.58 -5.98
CA ALA A 36 -2.85 18.32 -6.73
C ALA A 36 -1.51 17.54 -6.82
N GLY A 37 -1.52 16.22 -6.56
CA GLY A 37 -0.34 15.36 -6.63
C GLY A 37 0.12 15.10 -8.07
N PHE A 38 1.33 14.57 -8.21
CA PHE A 38 1.87 14.11 -9.50
C PHE A 38 1.02 12.98 -10.08
N PHE A 39 0.63 12.03 -9.24
CA PHE A 39 -0.31 10.97 -9.57
C PHE A 39 -1.74 11.42 -9.29
N SER A 40 -2.71 10.92 -10.05
CA SER A 40 -4.12 11.09 -9.72
C SER A 40 -4.48 10.22 -8.50
N PHE A 41 -5.58 10.56 -7.84
CA PHE A 41 -6.07 9.76 -6.71
C PHE A 41 -6.26 8.27 -7.06
N GLU A 42 -6.73 7.96 -8.26
CA GLU A 42 -6.91 6.59 -8.74
C GLU A 42 -5.57 5.88 -8.98
N GLU A 43 -4.58 6.59 -9.50
CA GLU A 43 -3.21 6.07 -9.68
C GLU A 43 -2.55 5.79 -8.33
N GLU A 44 -2.72 6.67 -7.34
CA GLU A 44 -2.21 6.43 -5.97
C GLU A 44 -2.86 5.21 -5.31
N GLN A 45 -4.17 5.05 -5.46
CA GLN A 45 -4.85 3.85 -4.98
C GLN A 45 -4.32 2.57 -5.64
N LEU A 46 -4.02 2.61 -6.94
CA LEU A 46 -3.41 1.49 -7.64
C LEU A 46 -2.00 1.19 -7.12
N ILE A 47 -1.17 2.21 -6.89
CA ILE A 47 0.15 2.04 -6.29
C ILE A 47 0.03 1.37 -4.91
N SER A 48 -0.89 1.83 -4.08
CA SER A 48 -1.16 1.26 -2.75
C SER A 48 -1.61 -0.21 -2.86
N ALA A 49 -2.53 -0.53 -3.76
CA ALA A 49 -3.01 -1.89 -3.98
C ALA A 49 -1.92 -2.83 -4.51
N ILE A 50 -1.04 -2.34 -5.39
CA ILE A 50 0.11 -3.10 -5.89
C ILE A 50 1.11 -3.35 -4.75
N ALA A 51 1.42 -2.32 -3.94
CA ALA A 51 2.31 -2.46 -2.79
C ALA A 51 1.78 -3.46 -1.76
N GLU A 52 0.48 -3.42 -1.46
CA GLU A 52 -0.20 -4.39 -0.59
C GLU A 52 -0.19 -5.80 -1.18
N THR A 53 -0.30 -5.93 -2.51
CA THR A 53 -0.22 -7.24 -3.17
C THR A 53 1.17 -7.86 -3.02
N PHE A 54 2.24 -7.06 -3.09
CA PHE A 54 3.59 -7.54 -2.86
C PHE A 54 3.90 -7.86 -1.40
N ILE A 55 3.41 -7.02 -0.47
CA ILE A 55 3.68 -7.16 0.97
C ILE A 55 2.38 -6.91 1.74
N PRO A 56 1.51 -7.93 1.81
CA PRO A 56 0.27 -7.84 2.57
C PRO A 56 0.54 -7.74 4.06
N ASP A 57 -0.42 -7.19 4.80
CA ASP A 57 -0.37 -7.19 6.26
C ASP A 57 -0.31 -8.62 6.79
N GLY A 58 0.73 -8.92 7.55
CA GLY A 58 0.95 -10.24 8.12
C GLY A 58 1.91 -10.22 9.29
N LEU A 59 1.99 -11.35 9.98
CA LEU A 59 3.01 -11.56 11.00
C LEU A 59 4.31 -11.99 10.32
N PRO A 60 5.45 -11.37 10.68
CA PRO A 60 6.72 -11.81 10.14
C PRO A 60 7.02 -13.26 10.53
N PRO A 61 7.56 -14.05 9.61
CA PRO A 61 7.80 -15.47 9.84
C PRO A 61 8.87 -15.77 10.90
N ILE A 62 9.65 -14.77 11.32
CA ILE A 62 10.89 -14.99 12.09
C ILE A 62 10.72 -14.78 13.60
N LEU A 63 9.69 -14.09 14.08
CA LEU A 63 9.46 -13.85 15.51
C LEU A 63 7.96 -13.83 15.85
N PRO A 64 7.33 -14.97 16.08
CA PRO A 64 6.01 -15.00 16.69
C PRO A 64 6.14 -14.59 18.17
N SER A 65 6.21 -13.30 18.46
CA SER A 65 5.98 -12.82 19.81
C SER A 65 4.49 -12.52 19.99
N ALA A 66 3.95 -12.75 21.17
CA ALA A 66 2.54 -12.47 21.47
C ALA A 66 2.18 -10.98 21.27
N ASP A 67 3.18 -10.11 21.24
CA ASP A 67 3.05 -8.65 21.08
C ASP A 67 3.33 -8.17 19.64
N ALA A 68 3.67 -9.08 18.70
CA ALA A 68 3.96 -8.70 17.33
C ALA A 68 2.67 -8.26 16.62
N LYS A 69 2.66 -7.02 16.16
CA LYS A 69 1.57 -6.50 15.33
C LYS A 69 1.77 -6.92 13.88
N PRO A 70 0.69 -7.26 13.15
CA PRO A 70 0.76 -7.43 11.71
C PRO A 70 1.30 -6.15 11.07
N ILE A 71 2.24 -6.31 10.16
CA ILE A 71 2.80 -5.21 9.37
C ILE A 71 2.86 -5.61 7.90
N GLY A 72 2.60 -4.66 7.04
CA GLY A 72 2.66 -4.80 5.59
C GLY A 72 2.97 -3.46 4.94
N ALA A 73 2.82 -3.38 3.62
CA ALA A 73 3.15 -2.18 2.88
C ALA A 73 2.30 -0.96 3.30
N LEU A 74 1.00 -1.16 3.52
CA LEU A 74 0.10 -0.05 3.87
C LEU A 74 0.28 0.39 5.33
N SER A 75 0.34 -0.55 6.26
CA SER A 75 0.48 -0.24 7.69
C SER A 75 1.82 0.43 8.04
N THR A 76 2.82 0.27 7.20
CA THR A 76 4.14 0.91 7.34
C THR A 76 4.31 2.19 6.52
N GLY A 77 3.30 2.59 5.73
CA GLY A 77 3.37 3.76 4.86
C GLY A 77 4.30 3.60 3.66
N THR A 78 4.60 2.36 3.28
CA THR A 78 5.45 2.05 2.11
C THR A 78 4.82 2.56 0.81
N ASP A 79 3.50 2.53 0.68
CA ASP A 79 2.76 3.09 -0.44
C ASP A 79 2.99 4.60 -0.60
N GLN A 80 2.93 5.35 0.50
CA GLN A 80 3.21 6.79 0.53
C GLN A 80 4.67 7.09 0.19
N PHE A 81 5.58 6.23 0.61
CA PHE A 81 6.98 6.32 0.20
C PHE A 81 7.14 6.13 -1.31
N LEU A 82 6.48 5.14 -1.91
CA LEU A 82 6.52 4.88 -3.35
C LEU A 82 6.00 6.07 -4.17
N ILE A 83 4.86 6.62 -3.78
CA ILE A 83 4.26 7.78 -4.46
C ILE A 83 5.26 8.94 -4.50
N LYS A 84 5.85 9.29 -3.35
CA LYS A 84 6.84 10.37 -3.25
C LYS A 84 8.14 10.03 -3.99
N LEU A 85 8.60 8.79 -3.93
CA LEU A 85 9.80 8.34 -4.60
C LEU A 85 9.67 8.49 -6.13
N PHE A 86 8.58 8.00 -6.70
CA PHE A 86 8.34 8.09 -8.14
C PHE A 86 8.11 9.53 -8.59
N GLU A 87 7.44 10.35 -7.77
CA GLU A 87 7.24 11.77 -8.07
C GLU A 87 8.54 12.57 -8.04
N LYS A 88 9.42 12.34 -7.04
CA LYS A 88 10.54 13.25 -6.76
C LYS A 88 11.90 12.75 -7.23
N CYS A 89 12.09 11.44 -7.35
CA CYS A 89 13.42 10.85 -7.55
C CYS A 89 13.59 10.14 -8.90
N TYR A 90 12.51 9.90 -9.63
CA TYR A 90 12.56 9.23 -10.92
C TYR A 90 12.56 10.23 -12.07
N GLU A 91 13.27 9.87 -13.14
CA GLU A 91 13.28 10.64 -14.39
C GLU A 91 11.92 10.54 -15.09
N LYS A 92 11.65 11.51 -15.95
CA LYS A 92 10.36 11.64 -16.63
C LYS A 92 10.00 10.40 -17.44
N GLU A 93 10.97 9.75 -18.05
CA GLU A 93 10.74 8.53 -18.86
C GLU A 93 10.15 7.40 -18.00
N ASP A 94 10.73 7.16 -16.81
CA ASP A 94 10.22 6.16 -15.88
C ASP A 94 8.88 6.57 -15.26
N GLN A 95 8.68 7.85 -15.00
CA GLN A 95 7.42 8.39 -14.51
C GLN A 95 6.29 8.18 -15.53
N ASP A 96 6.56 8.46 -16.82
CA ASP A 96 5.59 8.30 -17.90
C ASP A 96 5.27 6.80 -18.12
N LEU A 97 6.28 5.93 -18.02
CA LEU A 97 6.11 4.47 -18.06
C LEU A 97 5.21 3.99 -16.91
N ILE A 98 5.48 4.41 -15.68
CA ILE A 98 4.68 4.03 -14.52
C ILE A 98 3.22 4.46 -14.71
N LYS A 99 2.97 5.71 -15.11
CA LYS A 99 1.60 6.20 -15.37
C LYS A 99 0.90 5.42 -16.48
N ALA A 100 1.60 5.10 -17.56
CA ALA A 100 1.03 4.33 -18.67
C ALA A 100 0.58 2.94 -18.18
N GLN A 101 1.41 2.25 -17.41
CA GLN A 101 1.10 0.92 -16.89
C GLN A 101 0.00 0.95 -15.82
N LEU A 102 0.00 1.93 -14.93
CA LEU A 102 -1.11 2.13 -13.96
C LEU A 102 -2.43 2.33 -14.68
N LYS A 103 -2.45 3.10 -15.76
CA LYS A 103 -3.64 3.31 -16.59
C LYS A 103 -4.14 2.01 -17.25
N VAL A 104 -3.23 1.15 -17.70
CA VAL A 104 -3.59 -0.17 -18.25
C VAL A 104 -4.21 -1.05 -17.16
N LEU A 105 -3.58 -1.15 -16.00
CA LEU A 105 -4.06 -1.92 -14.86
C LEU A 105 -5.42 -1.41 -14.33
N GLY A 106 -5.58 -0.09 -14.26
CA GLY A 106 -6.86 0.53 -13.86
C GLY A 106 -7.98 0.17 -14.81
N LYS A 107 -7.74 0.22 -16.13
CA LYS A 107 -8.74 -0.18 -17.15
C LYS A 107 -9.05 -1.68 -17.11
N ALA A 108 -8.08 -2.51 -16.72
CA ALA A 108 -8.27 -3.95 -16.55
C ALA A 108 -9.03 -4.30 -15.26
N GLY A 109 -9.41 -3.32 -14.43
CA GLY A 109 -10.14 -3.53 -13.19
C GLY A 109 -9.30 -4.17 -12.07
N PHE A 110 -8.01 -3.90 -12.03
CA PHE A 110 -7.08 -4.48 -11.04
C PHE A 110 -7.55 -4.30 -9.60
N MET A 111 -8.19 -3.18 -9.28
CA MET A 111 -8.69 -2.91 -7.92
C MET A 111 -9.75 -3.90 -7.45
N ASP A 112 -10.58 -4.39 -8.37
CA ASP A 112 -11.72 -5.26 -8.08
C ASP A 112 -11.35 -6.75 -8.04
N LEU A 113 -10.10 -7.09 -8.38
CA LEU A 113 -9.61 -8.46 -8.37
C LEU A 113 -9.42 -9.00 -6.95
N SER A 114 -9.56 -10.31 -6.79
CA SER A 114 -9.14 -11.00 -5.57
C SER A 114 -7.62 -10.89 -5.38
N GLN A 115 -7.12 -11.04 -4.13
CA GLN A 115 -5.68 -11.01 -3.83
C GLN A 115 -4.90 -11.98 -4.72
N GLY A 116 -5.37 -13.22 -4.86
CA GLY A 116 -4.70 -14.21 -5.69
C GLY A 116 -4.70 -13.88 -7.19
N ASP A 117 -5.71 -13.17 -7.68
CA ASP A 117 -5.75 -12.75 -9.08
C ASP A 117 -4.90 -11.49 -9.31
N LYS A 118 -4.79 -10.59 -8.33
CA LYS A 118 -3.82 -9.49 -8.32
C LYS A 118 -2.40 -10.02 -8.42
N GLU A 119 -2.05 -11.03 -7.62
CA GLU A 119 -0.74 -11.69 -7.66
C GLU A 119 -0.45 -12.30 -9.04
N LYS A 120 -1.41 -13.06 -9.61
CA LYS A 120 -1.28 -13.62 -10.96
C LYS A 120 -1.08 -12.54 -12.02
N THR A 121 -1.83 -11.45 -11.93
CA THR A 121 -1.70 -10.31 -12.85
C THR A 121 -0.31 -9.70 -12.79
N LEU A 122 0.22 -9.46 -11.57
CA LEU A 122 1.59 -8.95 -11.43
C LEU A 122 2.64 -9.94 -11.90
N LEU A 123 2.47 -11.23 -11.65
CA LEU A 123 3.38 -12.26 -12.16
C LEU A 123 3.36 -12.34 -13.69
N ALA A 124 2.20 -12.14 -14.32
CA ALA A 124 2.10 -12.08 -15.78
C ALA A 124 2.92 -10.92 -16.37
N LEU A 125 2.96 -9.75 -15.69
CA LEU A 125 3.82 -8.63 -16.11
C LEU A 125 5.31 -8.99 -16.01
N LYS A 126 5.70 -9.75 -14.99
CA LYS A 126 7.08 -10.22 -14.82
C LYS A 126 7.51 -11.11 -15.99
N ASP A 127 6.62 -11.99 -16.43
CA ASP A 127 6.90 -12.99 -17.45
C ASP A 127 6.49 -12.53 -18.86
N SER A 128 6.05 -11.27 -19.01
CA SER A 128 5.65 -10.66 -20.29
C SER A 128 6.83 -10.59 -21.26
N GLU A 129 6.58 -10.61 -22.55
CA GLU A 129 7.57 -10.34 -23.59
C GLU A 129 7.79 -8.84 -23.82
N VAL A 130 6.93 -7.98 -23.26
CA VAL A 130 6.99 -6.51 -23.37
C VAL A 130 7.94 -5.96 -22.31
N GLU A 131 9.00 -5.33 -22.75
CA GLU A 131 10.06 -4.82 -21.84
C GLU A 131 9.54 -3.74 -20.88
N GLU A 132 8.58 -2.90 -21.29
CA GLU A 132 7.96 -1.89 -20.46
C GLU A 132 7.19 -2.50 -19.29
N GLU A 133 6.51 -3.63 -19.51
CA GLU A 133 5.78 -4.35 -18.46
C GLU A 133 6.72 -4.98 -17.45
N LYS A 134 7.80 -5.62 -17.93
CA LYS A 134 8.86 -6.17 -17.05
C LYS A 134 9.52 -5.07 -16.23
N LYS A 135 9.86 -3.95 -16.88
CA LYS A 135 10.50 -2.81 -16.22
C LYS A 135 9.57 -2.23 -15.13
N PHE A 136 8.30 -2.05 -15.44
CA PHE A 136 7.30 -1.61 -14.47
C PHE A 136 7.21 -2.57 -13.27
N TYR A 137 7.07 -3.88 -13.51
CA TYR A 137 7.04 -4.87 -12.45
C TYR A 137 8.29 -4.79 -11.56
N GLN A 138 9.47 -4.71 -12.16
CA GLN A 138 10.74 -4.61 -11.43
C GLN A 138 10.82 -3.33 -10.60
N LEU A 139 10.42 -2.18 -11.16
CA LEU A 139 10.39 -0.90 -10.45
C LEU A 139 9.43 -0.98 -9.25
N MET A 140 8.22 -1.45 -9.46
CA MET A 140 7.24 -1.57 -8.38
C MET A 140 7.71 -2.52 -7.28
N ARG A 141 8.16 -3.73 -7.65
CA ARG A 141 8.60 -4.74 -6.68
C ARG A 141 9.84 -4.30 -5.90
N SER A 142 10.89 -3.86 -6.58
CA SER A 142 12.16 -3.50 -5.93
C SER A 142 12.00 -2.34 -4.97
N ASN A 143 11.24 -1.31 -5.37
CA ASN A 143 11.01 -0.14 -4.52
C ASN A 143 10.04 -0.43 -3.37
N THR A 144 9.04 -1.30 -3.56
CA THR A 144 8.19 -1.76 -2.45
C THR A 144 9.01 -2.50 -1.41
N VAL A 145 9.85 -3.45 -1.83
CA VAL A 145 10.74 -4.18 -0.91
C VAL A 145 11.72 -3.23 -0.22
N MET A 146 12.34 -2.32 -0.96
CA MET A 146 13.26 -1.32 -0.40
C MET A 146 12.55 -0.44 0.62
N GLY A 147 11.40 0.14 0.27
CA GLY A 147 10.61 0.99 1.17
C GLY A 147 10.25 0.25 2.46
N PHE A 148 9.67 -0.94 2.33
CA PHE A 148 9.26 -1.74 3.48
C PHE A 148 10.44 -2.16 4.37
N THR A 149 11.55 -2.60 3.80
CA THR A 149 12.70 -3.08 4.58
C THR A 149 13.46 -1.98 5.29
N THR A 150 13.25 -0.70 4.94
CA THR A 150 13.92 0.46 5.55
C THR A 150 13.07 1.17 6.60
N VAL A 151 11.80 0.78 6.80
CA VAL A 151 10.98 1.39 7.85
C VAL A 151 11.48 0.99 9.24
N LYS A 152 11.23 1.87 10.21
CA LYS A 152 11.68 1.70 11.60
C LYS A 152 11.22 0.37 12.19
N GLU A 153 9.97 0.01 11.98
CA GLU A 153 9.34 -1.21 12.48
C GLU A 153 10.11 -2.45 12.02
N VAL A 154 10.52 -2.50 10.77
CA VAL A 154 11.31 -3.61 10.23
C VAL A 154 12.76 -3.55 10.68
N MET A 155 13.40 -2.38 10.63
CA MET A 155 14.81 -2.25 10.94
C MET A 155 15.09 -2.45 12.43
N VAL A 156 14.33 -1.79 13.31
CA VAL A 156 14.59 -1.79 14.76
C VAL A 156 13.95 -3.01 15.41
N ASP A 157 12.65 -3.24 15.14
CA ASP A 157 11.89 -4.25 15.89
C ASP A 157 12.20 -5.67 15.42
N TYR A 158 12.40 -5.86 14.10
CA TYR A 158 12.70 -7.18 13.54
C TYR A 158 14.18 -7.44 13.33
N ARG A 159 14.89 -6.53 12.67
CA ARG A 159 16.31 -6.70 12.36
C ARG A 159 17.24 -6.37 13.52
N LYS A 160 16.70 -5.81 14.62
CA LYS A 160 17.47 -5.36 15.80
C LYS A 160 18.62 -4.43 15.41
N TYR A 161 18.38 -3.63 14.35
CA TYR A 161 19.39 -2.69 13.85
C TYR A 161 19.72 -1.63 14.90
N GLN A 162 21.00 -1.42 15.13
CA GLN A 162 21.51 -0.37 15.98
C GLN A 162 22.38 0.59 15.15
N VAL A 163 22.04 1.87 15.19
CA VAL A 163 22.74 2.93 14.41
C VAL A 163 24.21 3.04 14.79
N ALA A 164 24.53 2.85 16.07
CA ALA A 164 25.90 2.83 16.59
C ALA A 164 26.05 1.63 17.53
N PRO A 165 26.53 0.48 17.06
CA PRO A 165 26.88 -0.62 17.95
C PRO A 165 27.99 -0.17 18.88
N GLY A 166 27.74 -0.17 20.19
CA GLY A 166 28.66 0.38 21.21
C GLY A 166 29.99 -0.35 21.34
N TYR A 167 30.09 -1.60 20.87
CA TYR A 167 31.29 -2.42 20.94
C TYR A 167 31.44 -3.32 19.74
N TYR A 168 32.62 -3.31 19.16
CA TYR A 168 33.03 -4.33 18.19
C TYR A 168 33.68 -5.51 18.96
N LYS A 169 33.07 -6.67 18.92
CA LYS A 169 33.68 -7.93 19.36
C LYS A 169 34.13 -8.69 18.11
N GLY A 170 35.43 -8.61 17.83
CA GLY A 170 36.02 -9.21 16.63
C GLY A 170 35.99 -10.74 16.59
N CYS A 171 35.87 -11.36 17.75
CA CYS A 171 35.75 -12.83 17.85
C CYS A 171 34.54 -13.17 18.71
N VAL A 172 33.61 -13.92 18.16
CA VAL A 172 32.47 -14.54 18.86
C VAL A 172 32.53 -16.03 18.61
N ASP A 173 32.40 -16.82 19.67
CA ASP A 173 32.24 -18.27 19.54
C ASP A 173 30.94 -18.57 18.82
N VAL A 174 31.02 -19.28 17.70
CA VAL A 174 29.86 -19.76 16.98
C VAL A 174 29.37 -21.01 17.68
N PRO A 175 28.12 -21.07 18.17
CA PRO A 175 27.61 -22.29 18.76
C PRO A 175 27.60 -23.37 17.68
N VAL A 176 28.32 -24.45 17.94
CA VAL A 176 28.33 -25.64 17.07
C VAL A 176 26.98 -26.34 17.27
N SER A 177 26.16 -26.36 16.23
CA SER A 177 24.87 -27.06 16.17
C SER A 177 25.05 -28.54 15.96
#